data_a262e6cc06d079bbf7b671d8aecb59d1
#
_entry.id   a262e6cc06d079bbf7b671d8aecb59d1
#
_cell.length_a   1.000
_cell.length_b   1.000
_cell.length_c   1.000
_cell.angle_alpha   90.00
_cell.angle_beta   90.00
_cell.angle_gamma   90.00
#
_symmetry.space_group_name_H-M   'P 1'
#
loop_
_entity.id
_entity.type
_entity.pdbx_description
1 polymer ?
#
loop_
_entity_poly.entity_id
_entity_poly.type
_entity_poly.pdbx_seq_one_letter_code
_entity_poly.pdbx_strand_id
1 'polypeptide(L)'
;ILDLVAGHTSNENPWFIQSQKAETNAYSKRYIWTGDSTVCPTKFIKGKFERNGCYLKNYFDFQPALNYGYGEPDPSHPWEEPVDAEAPTNTRKELMRIMDYWMEMGCDGFRIDMAGSLVKNDPQFTGTKYLWNEIRRHFQDKWPEGVMLAEWGHPEKAKAIGFMADFIFQFGKEGYRDLFFNETGVYRRDTCYFDRRGLGNASRFINTLNECLKATGDDAYICIPTGNHDIQRLNCGNRKSKEELEVAMTFLLTQPAIPCIYYGDEIGIRYKEGLPDVEGSCVKSGNRAGARTPMLWDTSRNAGFSTAPDSCLYLPLSSNDGKTNVAAESADKTSLLNYIKTLLSIRNNYYALDIKSGVDYMVKDSAAYPLCYIRTSFKKERLLIIVNPSGEKRTVSYDVPNVSSCKLIIGCGSKIKVGIKQSTVSFTVPPVSAAIYEI
;
A
#
# COMPACT_ATOMS: atom_id res chain seq x y z
N ILE A 1 14.19 0.09 3.65
CA ILE A 1 13.47 1.00 4.54
C ILE A 1 12.74 0.23 5.62
N LEU A 2 12.53 0.84 6.79
CA LEU A 2 11.85 0.24 7.93
C LEU A 2 10.44 0.82 8.10
N ASP A 3 9.54 0.03 8.71
CA ASP A 3 8.24 0.53 9.14
C ASP A 3 8.39 1.28 10.46
N LEU A 4 8.05 2.57 10.47
CA LEU A 4 8.12 3.45 11.64
C LEU A 4 6.73 3.68 12.20
N VAL A 5 6.38 2.94 13.25
CA VAL A 5 5.13 3.08 13.99
C VAL A 5 5.24 4.29 14.92
N ALA A 6 5.05 5.49 14.35
CA ALA A 6 5.27 6.74 15.06
C ALA A 6 4.12 7.16 15.99
N GLY A 7 2.90 6.65 15.77
CA GLY A 7 1.68 7.14 16.43
C GLY A 7 1.39 6.58 17.82
N HIS A 8 1.97 5.42 18.18
CA HIS A 8 1.65 4.72 19.43
C HIS A 8 2.76 3.75 19.84
N THR A 9 2.62 3.18 21.03
CA THR A 9 3.38 2.01 21.46
C THR A 9 2.43 0.89 21.89
N SER A 10 2.95 -0.29 22.24
CA SER A 10 2.20 -1.25 23.03
C SER A 10 1.92 -0.70 24.43
N ASN A 11 0.81 -1.11 25.04
CA ASN A 11 0.55 -0.83 26.46
C ASN A 11 1.50 -1.58 27.42
N GLU A 12 2.29 -2.53 26.92
CA GLU A 12 3.37 -3.21 27.64
C GLU A 12 4.73 -2.51 27.49
N ASN A 13 4.80 -1.45 26.68
CA ASN A 13 6.03 -0.69 26.47
C ASN A 13 6.49 -0.04 27.80
N PRO A 14 7.80 -0.12 28.15
CA PRO A 14 8.33 0.48 29.38
C PRO A 14 7.98 1.97 29.55
N TRP A 15 7.94 2.74 28.48
CA TRP A 15 7.53 4.15 28.54
C TRP A 15 6.08 4.31 29.02
N PHE A 16 5.18 3.46 28.49
CA PHE A 16 3.78 3.52 28.88
C PHE A 16 3.60 3.05 30.32
N ILE A 17 4.28 1.97 30.75
CA ILE A 17 4.27 1.50 32.13
C ILE A 17 4.74 2.60 33.10
N GLN A 18 5.81 3.32 32.76
CA GLN A 18 6.26 4.46 33.56
C GLN A 18 5.26 5.62 33.55
N SER A 19 4.58 5.86 32.43
CA SER A 19 3.57 6.94 32.35
C SER A 19 2.33 6.68 33.19
N GLN A 20 2.07 5.43 33.59
CA GLN A 20 0.96 5.03 34.47
C GLN A 20 1.22 5.33 35.95
N LYS A 21 2.44 5.71 36.34
CA LYS A 21 2.80 5.99 37.74
C LYS A 21 2.12 7.27 38.26
N ALA A 22 1.77 7.28 39.54
CA ALA A 22 1.22 8.46 40.20
C ALA A 22 2.25 9.60 40.27
N GLU A 23 3.51 9.22 40.48
CA GLU A 23 4.63 10.17 40.53
C GLU A 23 4.99 10.67 39.14
N THR A 24 5.15 11.99 38.99
CA THR A 24 5.58 12.61 37.72
C THR A 24 7.00 12.21 37.37
N ASN A 25 7.19 11.74 36.15
CA ASN A 25 8.46 11.28 35.59
C ASN A 25 8.60 11.69 34.11
N ALA A 26 9.73 11.39 33.49
CA ALA A 26 10.04 11.76 32.10
C ALA A 26 9.03 11.24 31.04
N TYR A 27 8.24 10.25 31.39
CA TYR A 27 7.25 9.63 30.49
C TYR A 27 5.81 10.05 30.77
N SER A 28 5.54 10.77 31.87
CA SER A 28 4.18 11.12 32.30
C SER A 28 3.38 11.89 31.25
N LYS A 29 4.06 12.69 30.41
CA LYS A 29 3.46 13.46 29.31
C LYS A 29 3.81 12.91 27.91
N ARG A 30 4.47 11.75 27.83
CA ARG A 30 4.80 11.09 26.53
C ARG A 30 3.55 10.56 25.83
N TYR A 31 2.50 10.30 26.59
CA TYR A 31 1.19 9.85 26.14
C TYR A 31 0.13 10.87 26.54
N ILE A 32 -1.02 10.81 25.87
CA ILE A 32 -2.14 11.71 26.13
C ILE A 32 -3.01 11.11 27.22
N TRP A 33 -3.13 11.77 28.38
CA TRP A 33 -3.91 11.36 29.52
C TRP A 33 -4.86 12.46 29.97
N THR A 34 -6.13 12.10 30.32
CA THR A 34 -6.95 13.02 31.12
C THR A 34 -6.34 13.18 32.51
N GLY A 35 -6.61 14.28 33.18
CA GLY A 35 -6.15 14.49 34.57
C GLY A 35 -7.05 13.86 35.61
N ASP A 36 -8.20 13.30 35.19
CA ASP A 36 -9.23 12.72 36.07
C ASP A 36 -9.86 11.49 35.42
N SER A 37 -9.88 10.36 36.15
CA SER A 37 -10.46 9.10 35.71
C SER A 37 -12.00 9.10 35.66
N THR A 38 -12.67 10.14 36.23
CA THR A 38 -14.10 10.37 36.03
C THR A 38 -14.40 10.98 34.66
N VAL A 39 -13.40 11.63 34.03
CA VAL A 39 -13.47 12.22 32.70
C VAL A 39 -12.80 11.27 31.71
N CYS A 40 -13.59 10.47 31.02
CA CYS A 40 -13.10 9.49 30.05
C CYS A 40 -13.84 9.64 28.71
N PRO A 41 -13.42 10.58 27.84
CA PRO A 41 -14.08 10.83 26.56
C PRO A 41 -14.00 9.62 25.63
N THR A 42 -14.79 9.65 24.55
CA THR A 42 -14.71 8.63 23.50
C THR A 42 -13.28 8.48 22.99
N LYS A 43 -12.81 7.25 22.77
CA LYS A 43 -11.43 6.84 22.43
C LYS A 43 -10.44 6.88 23.61
N PHE A 44 -10.83 7.34 24.79
CA PHE A 44 -10.00 7.19 25.98
C PHE A 44 -10.31 5.88 26.70
N ILE A 45 -9.27 5.25 27.22
CA ILE A 45 -9.35 3.95 27.91
C ILE A 45 -9.21 4.16 29.40
N LYS A 46 -10.21 3.69 30.13
CA LYS A 46 -10.21 3.64 31.60
C LYS A 46 -9.57 2.33 32.07
N GLY A 47 -8.74 2.40 33.08
CA GLY A 47 -8.09 1.23 33.66
C GLY A 47 -7.75 1.43 35.14
N LYS A 48 -7.10 0.42 35.72
CA LYS A 48 -6.57 0.48 37.09
C LYS A 48 -5.08 0.93 36.99
N PHE A 49 -4.88 2.25 36.97
CA PHE A 49 -3.55 2.86 36.91
C PHE A 49 -3.22 3.49 38.29
N GLU A 50 -1.93 3.67 38.57
CA GLU A 50 -1.52 4.41 39.79
C GLU A 50 -1.87 5.90 39.66
N ARG A 51 -1.70 6.47 38.42
CA ARG A 51 -2.11 7.86 38.15
C ARG A 51 -3.62 7.96 37.97
N ASN A 52 -4.19 9.09 38.35
CA ASN A 52 -5.57 9.43 38.01
C ASN A 52 -5.66 9.83 36.53
N GLY A 53 -6.62 9.24 35.79
CA GLY A 53 -6.87 9.56 34.38
C GLY A 53 -7.20 8.37 33.50
N CYS A 54 -7.62 8.69 32.27
CA CYS A 54 -7.79 7.76 31.16
C CYS A 54 -6.77 8.09 30.08
N TYR A 55 -6.21 7.12 29.34
CA TYR A 55 -5.31 7.39 28.24
C TYR A 55 -6.01 7.36 26.88
N LEU A 56 -5.57 8.18 25.95
CA LEU A 56 -6.04 8.14 24.57
C LEU A 56 -5.47 6.93 23.85
N LYS A 57 -6.32 6.09 23.24
CA LYS A 57 -5.88 5.04 22.31
C LYS A 57 -5.65 5.61 20.90
N ASN A 58 -4.71 5.01 20.17
CA ASN A 58 -4.55 5.34 18.76
C ASN A 58 -5.60 4.61 17.90
N TYR A 59 -5.49 3.29 17.77
CA TYR A 59 -6.45 2.46 17.03
C TYR A 59 -7.07 1.39 17.94
N PHE A 60 -6.27 0.44 18.43
CA PHE A 60 -6.73 -0.57 19.40
C PHE A 60 -6.55 -0.10 20.84
N ASP A 61 -7.30 -0.71 21.78
CA ASP A 61 -7.26 -0.35 23.20
C ASP A 61 -5.88 -0.54 23.82
N PHE A 62 -5.09 -1.49 23.31
CA PHE A 62 -3.72 -1.76 23.75
C PHE A 62 -2.65 -0.89 23.04
N GLN A 63 -3.07 0.13 22.28
CA GLN A 63 -2.19 1.05 21.57
C GLN A 63 -2.31 2.48 22.11
N PRO A 64 -1.66 2.83 23.25
CA PRO A 64 -1.69 4.18 23.79
C PRO A 64 -1.03 5.16 22.82
N ALA A 65 -1.75 6.26 22.53
CA ALA A 65 -1.29 7.28 21.61
C ALA A 65 -0.15 8.11 22.20
N LEU A 66 0.94 8.25 21.43
CA LEU A 66 2.02 9.17 21.74
C LEU A 66 1.54 10.62 21.59
N ASN A 67 2.04 11.51 22.45
CA ASN A 67 1.63 12.91 22.50
C ASN A 67 2.43 13.76 21.51
N TYR A 68 1.86 13.99 20.32
CA TYR A 68 2.36 14.97 19.35
C TYR A 68 1.57 16.28 19.37
N GLY A 69 0.64 16.44 20.32
CA GLY A 69 -0.19 17.62 20.49
C GLY A 69 -1.44 17.61 19.62
N TYR A 70 -2.13 18.72 19.68
CA TYR A 70 -3.38 19.00 18.96
C TYR A 70 -3.20 20.17 18.01
N GLY A 71 -3.82 20.10 16.82
CA GLY A 71 -3.84 21.21 15.87
C GLY A 71 -4.75 22.35 16.34
N GLU A 72 -5.92 22.00 16.85
CA GLU A 72 -6.90 22.90 17.42
C GLU A 72 -7.27 22.42 18.84
N PRO A 73 -6.45 22.75 19.88
CA PRO A 73 -6.73 22.35 21.26
C PRO A 73 -8.01 22.98 21.79
N ASP A 74 -8.83 22.23 22.53
CA ASP A 74 -9.97 22.74 23.28
C ASP A 74 -9.48 23.27 24.64
N PRO A 75 -9.64 24.57 24.96
CA PRO A 75 -9.22 25.15 26.25
C PRO A 75 -9.90 24.53 27.47
N SER A 76 -11.05 23.88 27.31
CA SER A 76 -11.73 23.17 28.39
C SER A 76 -11.13 21.80 28.70
N HIS A 77 -10.21 21.33 27.87
CA HIS A 77 -9.53 20.03 27.98
C HIS A 77 -8.05 20.21 28.34
N PRO A 78 -7.66 20.20 29.62
CA PRO A 78 -6.26 20.47 30.04
C PRO A 78 -5.21 19.51 29.47
N TRP A 79 -5.62 18.38 28.91
CA TRP A 79 -4.75 17.39 28.26
C TRP A 79 -4.50 17.67 26.77
N GLU A 80 -5.21 18.64 26.18
CA GLU A 80 -5.04 19.03 24.79
C GLU A 80 -3.96 20.13 24.68
N GLU A 81 -2.72 19.70 24.64
CA GLU A 81 -1.57 20.61 24.46
C GLU A 81 -1.39 20.95 22.97
N PRO A 82 -1.06 22.21 22.59
CA PRO A 82 -0.75 22.54 21.21
C PRO A 82 0.55 21.86 20.75
N VAL A 83 0.73 21.73 19.44
CA VAL A 83 1.86 20.99 18.83
C VAL A 83 3.23 21.51 19.22
N ASP A 84 3.35 22.81 19.53
CA ASP A 84 4.59 23.49 19.93
C ASP A 84 4.84 23.48 21.45
N ALA A 85 3.95 22.90 22.24
CA ALA A 85 4.14 22.74 23.67
C ALA A 85 5.35 21.82 23.98
N GLU A 86 5.86 21.89 25.20
CA GLU A 86 7.06 21.17 25.63
C GLU A 86 6.94 19.65 25.46
N ALA A 87 5.82 19.05 25.88
CA ALA A 87 5.65 17.60 25.84
C ALA A 87 5.56 17.05 24.41
N PRO A 88 4.74 17.60 23.48
CA PRO A 88 4.77 17.26 22.07
C PRO A 88 6.16 17.46 21.43
N THR A 89 6.85 18.54 21.76
CA THR A 89 8.22 18.80 21.26
C THR A 89 9.19 17.72 21.73
N ASN A 90 9.14 17.30 22.98
CA ASN A 90 9.98 16.23 23.51
C ASN A 90 9.65 14.87 22.86
N THR A 91 8.39 14.62 22.49
CA THR A 91 8.00 13.41 21.76
C THR A 91 8.58 13.42 20.33
N ARG A 92 8.54 14.56 19.62
CA ARG A 92 9.17 14.68 18.29
C ARG A 92 10.69 14.49 18.33
N LYS A 93 11.37 15.08 19.33
CA LYS A 93 12.82 14.89 19.51
C LYS A 93 13.18 13.40 19.71
N GLU A 94 12.36 12.67 20.46
CA GLU A 94 12.58 11.25 20.65
C GLU A 94 12.35 10.47 19.36
N LEU A 95 11.33 10.80 18.57
CA LEU A 95 11.11 10.20 17.25
C LEU A 95 12.32 10.44 16.33
N MET A 96 12.87 11.66 16.29
CA MET A 96 14.08 11.95 15.50
C MET A 96 15.28 11.11 15.98
N ARG A 97 15.46 10.91 17.30
CA ARG A 97 16.51 10.02 17.83
C ARG A 97 16.32 8.56 17.42
N ILE A 98 15.09 8.07 17.41
CA ILE A 98 14.77 6.71 16.93
C ILE A 98 15.10 6.58 15.44
N MET A 99 14.74 7.59 14.63
CA MET A 99 15.07 7.60 13.20
C MET A 99 16.59 7.61 13.00
N ASP A 100 17.30 8.47 13.68
CA ASP A 100 18.77 8.56 13.62
C ASP A 100 19.42 7.19 13.97
N TYR A 101 18.98 6.56 15.05
CA TYR A 101 19.50 5.25 15.48
C TYR A 101 19.41 4.20 14.37
N TRP A 102 18.26 4.09 13.71
CA TRP A 102 18.07 3.10 12.65
C TRP A 102 18.82 3.45 11.36
N MET A 103 18.94 4.73 11.04
CA MET A 103 19.76 5.20 9.91
C MET A 103 21.25 4.91 10.17
N GLU A 104 21.74 5.12 11.38
CA GLU A 104 23.12 4.76 11.80
C GLU A 104 23.36 3.25 11.74
N MET A 105 22.32 2.44 11.94
CA MET A 105 22.37 0.99 11.76
C MET A 105 22.33 0.54 10.30
N GLY A 106 22.20 1.48 9.34
CA GLY A 106 22.31 1.24 7.91
C GLY A 106 20.98 1.05 7.17
N CYS A 107 19.85 1.52 7.70
CA CYS A 107 18.64 1.59 6.89
C CYS A 107 18.66 2.80 5.95
N ASP A 108 17.89 2.74 4.85
CA ASP A 108 17.84 3.80 3.83
C ASP A 108 16.63 4.73 4.02
N GLY A 109 15.85 4.55 5.07
CA GLY A 109 14.69 5.39 5.34
C GLY A 109 13.52 4.65 5.96
N PHE A 110 12.34 5.28 5.92
CA PHE A 110 11.17 4.83 6.66
C PHE A 110 9.88 4.88 5.84
N ARG A 111 9.02 3.89 6.04
CA ARG A 111 7.58 3.98 5.80
C ARG A 111 6.92 4.40 7.11
N ILE A 112 6.26 5.54 7.10
CA ILE A 112 5.68 6.14 8.31
C ILE A 112 4.23 5.68 8.46
N ASP A 113 3.97 4.88 9.47
CA ASP A 113 2.64 4.40 9.82
C ASP A 113 1.71 5.58 10.16
N MET A 114 0.52 5.61 9.54
CA MET A 114 -0.53 6.60 9.79
C MET A 114 -0.04 8.07 9.83
N ALA A 115 0.85 8.45 8.91
CA ALA A 115 1.57 9.73 8.91
C ALA A 115 0.68 10.98 9.06
N GLY A 116 -0.56 10.92 8.59
CA GLY A 116 -1.51 12.04 8.65
C GLY A 116 -2.31 12.15 9.95
N SER A 117 -2.09 11.29 10.96
CA SER A 117 -2.94 11.22 12.16
C SER A 117 -2.21 11.36 13.50
N LEU A 118 -0.91 11.71 13.47
CA LEU A 118 -0.11 11.84 14.68
C LEU A 118 -0.62 13.00 15.55
N VAL A 119 -0.77 14.19 14.95
CA VAL A 119 -1.38 15.36 15.60
C VAL A 119 -2.89 15.14 15.69
N LYS A 120 -3.45 15.38 16.86
CA LYS A 120 -4.88 15.18 17.12
C LYS A 120 -5.67 16.45 16.84
N ASN A 121 -6.97 16.30 16.51
CA ASN A 121 -7.86 17.42 16.16
C ASN A 121 -7.18 18.46 15.27
N ASP A 122 -6.72 18.04 14.08
CA ASP A 122 -5.98 18.87 13.13
C ASP A 122 -6.66 18.85 11.74
N PRO A 123 -7.88 19.41 11.62
CA PRO A 123 -8.68 19.31 10.38
C PRO A 123 -8.04 20.04 9.19
N GLN A 124 -7.23 21.04 9.44
CA GLN A 124 -6.51 21.83 8.43
C GLN A 124 -5.09 21.33 8.18
N PHE A 125 -4.65 20.28 8.88
CA PHE A 125 -3.28 19.73 8.80
C PHE A 125 -2.15 20.73 9.09
N THR A 126 -2.44 21.79 9.79
CA THR A 126 -1.44 22.82 10.18
C THR A 126 -0.46 22.28 11.20
N GLY A 127 -0.93 21.59 12.23
CA GLY A 127 -0.11 20.93 13.23
C GLY A 127 0.69 19.76 12.64
N THR A 128 0.06 18.96 11.78
CA THR A 128 0.72 17.87 11.04
C THR A 128 1.85 18.41 10.16
N LYS A 129 1.62 19.52 9.47
CA LYS A 129 2.63 20.19 8.66
C LYS A 129 3.77 20.72 9.53
N TYR A 130 3.47 21.32 10.68
CA TYR A 130 4.47 21.79 11.63
C TYR A 130 5.38 20.65 12.09
N LEU A 131 4.77 19.55 12.55
CA LEU A 131 5.46 18.34 13.01
C LEU A 131 6.41 17.79 11.94
N TRP A 132 5.89 17.51 10.75
CA TRP A 132 6.68 16.87 9.71
C TRP A 132 7.73 17.81 9.08
N ASN A 133 7.50 19.11 9.04
CA ASN A 133 8.52 20.05 8.58
C ASN A 133 9.75 20.08 9.52
N GLU A 134 9.54 19.97 10.83
CA GLU A 134 10.64 19.89 11.79
C GLU A 134 11.41 18.56 11.62
N ILE A 135 10.71 17.43 11.62
CA ILE A 135 11.32 16.11 11.47
C ILE A 135 12.02 15.98 10.13
N ARG A 136 11.37 16.40 9.03
CA ARG A 136 11.96 16.34 7.69
C ARG A 136 13.23 17.17 7.58
N ARG A 137 13.25 18.38 8.13
CA ARG A 137 14.44 19.22 8.12
C ARG A 137 15.60 18.50 8.81
N HIS A 138 15.39 18.02 10.04
CA HIS A 138 16.38 17.23 10.76
C HIS A 138 16.87 16.03 9.95
N PHE A 139 15.92 15.28 9.37
CA PHE A 139 16.23 14.07 8.62
C PHE A 139 17.03 14.36 7.35
N GLN A 140 16.64 15.37 6.57
CA GLN A 140 17.36 15.77 5.34
C GLN A 140 18.74 16.36 5.62
N ASP A 141 18.88 17.15 6.70
CA ASP A 141 20.19 17.73 7.06
C ASP A 141 21.20 16.64 7.45
N LYS A 142 20.75 15.57 8.11
CA LYS A 142 21.63 14.48 8.56
C LYS A 142 21.73 13.33 7.54
N TRP A 143 20.64 13.03 6.83
CA TRP A 143 20.47 11.89 5.92
C TRP A 143 19.90 12.32 4.57
N PRO A 144 20.66 13.05 3.74
CA PRO A 144 20.13 13.68 2.50
C PRO A 144 19.62 12.64 1.46
N GLU A 145 20.16 11.41 1.47
CA GLU A 145 19.71 10.32 0.59
C GLU A 145 18.57 9.47 1.21
N GLY A 146 18.19 9.78 2.45
CA GLY A 146 17.18 9.00 3.18
C GLY A 146 15.77 9.19 2.62
N VAL A 147 14.97 8.11 2.63
CA VAL A 147 13.62 8.07 2.08
C VAL A 147 12.56 8.16 3.17
N MET A 148 11.56 9.01 2.96
CA MET A 148 10.36 9.08 3.79
C MET A 148 9.12 8.80 2.93
N LEU A 149 8.48 7.66 3.18
CA LEU A 149 7.27 7.21 2.52
C LEU A 149 6.09 7.27 3.51
N ALA A 150 5.04 8.01 3.17
CA ALA A 150 3.87 8.10 4.04
C ALA A 150 2.93 6.90 3.86
N GLU A 151 2.30 6.47 4.94
CA GLU A 151 1.04 5.73 4.86
C GLU A 151 -0.09 6.69 5.18
N TRP A 152 -0.67 7.29 4.14
CA TRP A 152 -1.76 8.25 4.30
C TRP A 152 -2.91 8.05 3.30
N GLY A 153 -2.60 7.64 2.07
CA GLY A 153 -3.58 7.51 1.00
C GLY A 153 -4.02 8.84 0.39
N HIS A 154 -3.22 9.88 0.58
CA HIS A 154 -3.43 11.22 0.05
C HIS A 154 -2.13 11.80 -0.50
N PRO A 155 -1.62 11.33 -1.66
CA PRO A 155 -0.33 11.73 -2.21
C PRO A 155 -0.12 13.24 -2.31
N GLU A 156 -1.18 14.00 -2.62
CA GLU A 156 -1.15 15.44 -2.68
C GLU A 156 -0.89 16.10 -1.32
N LYS A 157 -1.45 15.54 -0.23
CA LYS A 157 -1.24 16.03 1.14
C LYS A 157 0.15 15.64 1.63
N ALA A 158 0.54 14.39 1.40
CA ALA A 158 1.86 13.89 1.75
C ALA A 158 2.97 14.74 1.11
N LYS A 159 2.87 15.03 -0.19
CA LYS A 159 3.78 15.97 -0.88
C LYS A 159 3.80 17.34 -0.22
N ALA A 160 2.62 17.91 0.10
CA ALA A 160 2.52 19.26 0.65
C ALA A 160 3.22 19.43 2.01
N ILE A 161 3.48 18.33 2.72
CA ILE A 161 4.23 18.32 3.98
C ILE A 161 5.62 17.67 3.86
N GLY A 162 6.05 17.37 2.62
CA GLY A 162 7.42 17.01 2.29
C GLY A 162 7.76 15.54 2.28
N PHE A 163 6.77 14.64 2.22
CA PHE A 163 7.04 13.24 1.93
C PHE A 163 7.40 13.03 0.46
N MET A 164 8.32 12.09 0.21
CA MET A 164 8.77 11.76 -1.13
C MET A 164 7.74 10.90 -1.88
N ALA A 165 6.96 10.09 -1.15
CA ALA A 165 5.93 9.24 -1.74
C ALA A 165 4.81 8.93 -0.75
N ASP A 166 3.64 8.54 -1.30
CA ASP A 166 2.50 8.02 -0.56
C ASP A 166 1.76 7.00 -1.43
N PHE A 167 0.86 6.25 -0.83
CA PHE A 167 0.10 5.20 -1.49
C PHE A 167 -1.24 5.66 -2.07
N ILE A 168 -1.66 5.01 -3.16
CA ILE A 168 -3.08 4.84 -3.50
C ILE A 168 -3.44 3.40 -3.11
N PHE A 169 -4.25 3.23 -2.09
CA PHE A 169 -4.56 1.91 -1.51
C PHE A 169 -5.98 1.85 -0.89
N GLN A 170 -6.21 1.04 0.14
CA GLN A 170 -7.55 0.71 0.62
C GLN A 170 -8.30 1.84 1.33
N PHE A 171 -7.64 2.89 1.77
CA PHE A 171 -8.24 4.07 2.38
C PHE A 171 -7.65 5.36 1.78
N GLY A 172 -8.14 6.53 2.21
CA GLY A 172 -7.77 7.80 1.60
C GLY A 172 -8.49 8.03 0.27
N LYS A 173 -7.74 8.15 -0.81
CA LYS A 173 -8.29 8.30 -2.17
C LYS A 173 -9.02 7.04 -2.61
N GLU A 174 -10.12 7.23 -3.33
CA GLU A 174 -10.93 6.12 -3.84
C GLU A 174 -10.33 5.45 -5.09
N GLY A 175 -10.88 4.29 -5.47
CA GLY A 175 -10.60 3.61 -6.73
C GLY A 175 -9.73 2.35 -6.61
N TYR A 176 -8.79 2.29 -5.68
CA TYR A 176 -7.95 1.08 -5.51
C TYR A 176 -8.79 -0.18 -5.24
N ARG A 177 -9.82 -0.06 -4.40
CA ARG A 177 -10.73 -1.17 -4.10
C ARG A 177 -11.49 -1.63 -5.34
N ASP A 178 -11.78 -0.73 -6.28
CA ASP A 178 -12.47 -1.05 -7.54
C ASP A 178 -11.60 -1.89 -8.47
N LEU A 179 -10.28 -1.88 -8.30
CA LEU A 179 -9.37 -2.72 -9.08
C LEU A 179 -9.32 -4.16 -8.56
N PHE A 180 -9.03 -4.36 -7.28
CA PHE A 180 -8.53 -5.63 -6.77
C PHE A 180 -9.41 -6.29 -5.73
N PHE A 181 -10.29 -5.56 -5.03
CA PHE A 181 -11.11 -6.14 -3.96
C PHE A 181 -12.23 -6.98 -4.53
N ASN A 182 -12.35 -8.21 -4.06
CA ASN A 182 -13.46 -9.07 -4.42
C ASN A 182 -14.11 -9.73 -3.18
N GLU A 183 -14.89 -10.81 -3.35
CA GLU A 183 -15.82 -11.33 -2.35
C GLU A 183 -15.18 -11.84 -1.05
N THR A 184 -13.87 -11.95 -0.98
CA THR A 184 -13.18 -12.48 0.19
C THR A 184 -12.19 -11.49 0.80
N GLY A 185 -11.74 -11.77 2.01
CA GLY A 185 -10.80 -10.95 2.73
C GLY A 185 -11.45 -9.79 3.49
N VAL A 186 -10.60 -8.86 3.90
CA VAL A 186 -11.02 -7.63 4.58
C VAL A 186 -11.62 -6.66 3.55
N TYR A 187 -12.67 -5.94 3.90
CA TYR A 187 -13.36 -4.99 3.02
C TYR A 187 -13.94 -5.62 1.75
N ARG A 188 -14.65 -6.72 1.87
CA ARG A 188 -15.31 -7.44 0.75
C ARG A 188 -16.05 -6.50 -0.19
N ARG A 189 -16.01 -6.83 -1.49
CA ARG A 189 -16.80 -6.19 -2.55
C ARG A 189 -17.35 -7.23 -3.50
N ASP A 190 -18.54 -7.00 -4.02
CA ASP A 190 -19.17 -7.90 -4.99
C ASP A 190 -18.49 -7.86 -6.35
N THR A 191 -17.90 -6.70 -6.69
CA THR A 191 -17.31 -6.46 -8.00
C THR A 191 -15.98 -5.72 -7.90
N CYS A 192 -14.99 -6.13 -8.69
CA CYS A 192 -13.77 -5.38 -8.95
C CYS A 192 -13.39 -5.53 -10.43
N TYR A 193 -12.46 -4.69 -10.90
CA TYR A 193 -12.05 -4.71 -12.30
C TYR A 193 -11.29 -6.00 -12.66
N PHE A 194 -10.34 -6.43 -11.81
CA PHE A 194 -9.59 -7.67 -12.01
C PHE A 194 -10.35 -8.90 -11.48
N ASP A 195 -11.51 -9.15 -12.08
CA ASP A 195 -12.38 -10.28 -11.83
C ASP A 195 -12.91 -10.80 -13.17
N ARG A 196 -12.76 -12.09 -13.44
CA ARG A 196 -13.16 -12.72 -14.71
C ARG A 196 -14.65 -12.61 -15.01
N ARG A 197 -15.51 -12.32 -14.03
CA ARG A 197 -16.94 -12.06 -14.27
C ARG A 197 -17.18 -10.80 -15.12
N GLY A 198 -16.21 -9.89 -15.19
CA GLY A 198 -16.28 -8.70 -16.04
C GLY A 198 -17.32 -7.67 -15.59
N LEU A 199 -17.58 -7.57 -14.28
CA LEU A 199 -18.60 -6.68 -13.70
C LEU A 199 -18.03 -5.39 -13.11
N GLY A 200 -16.70 -5.25 -13.04
CA GLY A 200 -16.02 -4.11 -12.44
C GLY A 200 -15.77 -2.96 -13.43
N ASN A 201 -15.24 -1.87 -12.91
CA ASN A 201 -14.86 -0.70 -13.68
C ASN A 201 -13.62 -0.03 -13.07
N ALA A 202 -12.64 0.32 -13.91
CA ALA A 202 -11.39 0.95 -13.49
C ALA A 202 -11.43 2.50 -13.51
N SER A 203 -12.50 3.11 -13.98
CA SER A 203 -12.55 4.57 -14.25
C SER A 203 -12.27 5.40 -13.00
N ARG A 204 -12.81 5.02 -11.83
CA ARG A 204 -12.58 5.75 -10.58
C ARG A 204 -11.09 5.74 -10.21
N PHE A 205 -10.43 4.58 -10.34
CA PHE A 205 -8.99 4.48 -10.08
C PHE A 205 -8.19 5.34 -11.07
N ILE A 206 -8.53 5.28 -12.36
CA ILE A 206 -7.85 6.06 -13.41
C ILE A 206 -7.97 7.57 -13.12
N ASN A 207 -9.16 8.03 -12.76
CA ASN A 207 -9.38 9.43 -12.40
C ASN A 207 -8.56 9.83 -11.17
N THR A 208 -8.60 9.02 -10.12
CA THR A 208 -7.79 9.24 -8.90
C THR A 208 -6.30 9.27 -9.22
N LEU A 209 -5.79 8.33 -10.01
CA LEU A 209 -4.39 8.29 -10.38
C LEU A 209 -3.98 9.54 -11.17
N ASN A 210 -4.79 9.96 -12.15
CA ASN A 210 -4.52 11.16 -12.95
C ASN A 210 -4.52 12.45 -12.08
N GLU A 211 -5.46 12.57 -11.14
CA GLU A 211 -5.48 13.68 -10.17
C GLU A 211 -4.23 13.68 -9.30
N CYS A 212 -3.84 12.52 -8.77
CA CYS A 212 -2.65 12.40 -7.94
C CYS A 212 -1.37 12.68 -8.74
N LEU A 213 -1.22 12.18 -9.96
CA LEU A 213 -0.08 12.46 -10.83
C LEU A 213 0.04 13.97 -11.12
N LYS A 214 -1.07 14.63 -11.42
CA LYS A 214 -1.10 16.08 -11.62
C LYS A 214 -0.69 16.84 -10.35
N ALA A 215 -1.15 16.40 -9.19
CA ALA A 215 -0.86 17.07 -7.92
C ALA A 215 0.57 16.83 -7.43
N THR A 216 1.11 15.61 -7.63
CA THR A 216 2.49 15.27 -7.22
C THR A 216 3.53 15.85 -8.19
N GLY A 217 3.22 15.95 -9.48
CA GLY A 217 4.15 16.44 -10.49
C GLY A 217 5.47 15.66 -10.46
N ASP A 218 6.60 16.38 -10.57
CA ASP A 218 7.93 15.77 -10.56
C ASP A 218 8.53 15.61 -9.14
N ASP A 219 7.94 16.24 -8.13
CA ASP A 219 8.53 16.35 -6.79
C ASP A 219 8.21 15.17 -5.87
N ALA A 220 7.19 14.36 -6.19
CA ALA A 220 6.78 13.24 -5.35
C ALA A 220 6.31 12.05 -6.19
N TYR A 221 6.23 10.90 -5.54
CA TYR A 221 5.89 9.62 -6.16
C TYR A 221 4.61 9.04 -5.58
N ILE A 222 3.97 8.18 -6.37
CA ILE A 222 2.79 7.42 -5.98
C ILE A 222 3.17 5.95 -5.92
N CYS A 223 2.80 5.27 -4.82
CA CYS A 223 2.98 3.84 -4.66
C CYS A 223 1.65 3.12 -4.86
N ILE A 224 1.64 2.03 -5.63
CA ILE A 224 0.45 1.20 -5.83
C ILE A 224 0.78 -0.24 -5.42
N PRO A 225 0.18 -0.77 -4.33
CA PRO A 225 0.47 -2.12 -3.87
C PRO A 225 -0.39 -3.18 -4.59
N THR A 226 0.10 -4.42 -4.63
CA THR A 226 -0.72 -5.60 -5.01
C THR A 226 -1.70 -5.98 -3.92
N GLY A 227 -1.29 -5.80 -2.68
CA GLY A 227 -1.99 -6.04 -1.43
C GLY A 227 -1.12 -5.56 -0.28
N ASN A 228 -1.54 -5.79 0.95
CA ASN A 228 -0.72 -5.53 2.14
C ASN A 228 -1.20 -6.35 3.35
N HIS A 229 -0.55 -6.17 4.49
CA HIS A 229 -0.84 -6.89 5.73
C HIS A 229 -2.21 -6.55 6.38
N ASP A 230 -2.92 -5.54 5.90
CA ASP A 230 -4.22 -5.09 6.42
C ASP A 230 -5.41 -5.51 5.56
N ILE A 231 -5.17 -6.04 4.35
CA ILE A 231 -6.20 -6.40 3.39
C ILE A 231 -5.99 -7.81 2.84
N GLN A 232 -6.69 -8.15 1.78
CA GLN A 232 -6.46 -9.40 1.06
C GLN A 232 -5.18 -9.34 0.21
N ARG A 233 -4.70 -10.52 -0.19
CA ARG A 233 -3.67 -10.69 -1.21
C ARG A 233 -4.24 -10.47 -2.61
N LEU A 234 -3.40 -10.28 -3.60
CA LEU A 234 -3.83 -10.25 -5.00
C LEU A 234 -4.56 -11.54 -5.37
N ASN A 235 -4.03 -12.70 -4.99
CA ASN A 235 -4.69 -14.00 -5.15
C ASN A 235 -5.73 -14.22 -4.05
N CYS A 236 -6.98 -13.82 -4.29
CA CYS A 236 -8.08 -14.01 -3.36
C CYS A 236 -9.42 -14.16 -4.09
N GLY A 237 -10.42 -14.71 -3.40
CA GLY A 237 -11.78 -14.84 -3.89
C GLY A 237 -11.87 -15.53 -5.25
N ASN A 238 -12.49 -14.86 -6.22
CA ASN A 238 -12.69 -15.38 -7.57
C ASN A 238 -11.44 -15.30 -8.45
N ARG A 239 -10.45 -14.48 -8.12
CA ARG A 239 -9.16 -14.41 -8.79
C ARG A 239 -8.25 -15.51 -8.23
N LYS A 240 -7.95 -16.53 -9.04
CA LYS A 240 -7.24 -17.72 -8.57
C LYS A 240 -6.34 -18.42 -9.61
N SER A 241 -6.48 -18.07 -10.89
CA SER A 241 -5.61 -18.65 -11.92
C SER A 241 -4.35 -17.82 -12.11
N LYS A 242 -3.27 -18.45 -12.56
CA LYS A 242 -2.02 -17.80 -12.89
C LYS A 242 -2.23 -16.66 -13.89
N GLU A 243 -3.00 -16.89 -14.93
CA GLU A 243 -3.27 -15.91 -15.99
C GLU A 243 -4.00 -14.67 -15.44
N GLU A 244 -4.91 -14.83 -14.49
CA GLU A 244 -5.59 -13.71 -13.83
C GLU A 244 -4.61 -12.85 -13.04
N LEU A 245 -3.61 -13.47 -12.40
CA LEU A 245 -2.53 -12.77 -11.69
C LEU A 245 -1.56 -12.09 -12.67
N GLU A 246 -1.18 -12.75 -13.76
CA GLU A 246 -0.33 -12.20 -14.81
C GLU A 246 -0.95 -10.93 -15.44
N VAL A 247 -2.27 -10.95 -15.72
CA VAL A 247 -3.01 -9.79 -16.23
C VAL A 247 -2.99 -8.63 -15.23
N ALA A 248 -3.20 -8.91 -13.94
CA ALA A 248 -3.16 -7.89 -12.89
C ALA A 248 -1.75 -7.31 -12.70
N MET A 249 -0.71 -8.15 -12.74
CA MET A 249 0.69 -7.74 -12.65
C MET A 249 1.12 -6.93 -13.88
N THR A 250 0.66 -7.30 -15.08
CA THR A 250 0.92 -6.51 -16.31
C THR A 250 0.38 -5.09 -16.14
N PHE A 251 -0.84 -4.94 -15.64
CA PHE A 251 -1.40 -3.62 -15.34
C PHE A 251 -0.55 -2.87 -14.32
N LEU A 252 -0.31 -3.46 -13.15
CA LEU A 252 0.39 -2.81 -12.05
C LEU A 252 1.80 -2.33 -12.44
N LEU A 253 2.58 -3.22 -13.09
CA LEU A 253 3.98 -2.96 -13.43
C LEU A 253 4.15 -2.01 -14.63
N THR A 254 3.08 -1.64 -15.30
CA THR A 254 3.11 -0.67 -16.40
C THR A 254 2.49 0.69 -16.04
N GLN A 255 2.04 0.87 -14.78
CA GLN A 255 1.54 2.16 -14.31
C GLN A 255 2.67 3.18 -14.10
N PRO A 256 2.38 4.51 -14.23
CA PRO A 256 3.32 5.59 -13.90
C PRO A 256 3.38 5.81 -12.37
N ALA A 257 3.78 4.77 -11.65
CA ALA A 257 3.82 4.72 -10.21
C ALA A 257 4.89 3.72 -9.74
N ILE A 258 5.28 3.76 -8.48
CA ILE A 258 6.14 2.77 -7.85
C ILE A 258 5.28 1.54 -7.52
N PRO A 259 5.51 0.38 -8.15
CA PRO A 259 4.80 -0.83 -7.82
C PRO A 259 5.30 -1.40 -6.48
N CYS A 260 4.39 -1.71 -5.56
CA CYS A 260 4.72 -2.34 -4.29
C CYS A 260 4.16 -3.77 -4.29
N ILE A 261 4.98 -4.74 -4.63
CA ILE A 261 4.57 -6.15 -4.61
C ILE A 261 4.60 -6.64 -3.16
N TYR A 262 3.43 -7.04 -2.65
CA TYR A 262 3.34 -7.62 -1.31
C TYR A 262 3.95 -9.02 -1.32
N TYR A 263 4.76 -9.36 -0.31
CA TYR A 263 5.51 -10.62 -0.29
C TYR A 263 4.60 -11.82 -0.55
N GLY A 264 5.05 -12.71 -1.42
CA GLY A 264 4.33 -13.92 -1.83
C GLY A 264 3.30 -13.71 -2.93
N ASP A 265 2.92 -12.47 -3.27
CA ASP A 265 2.06 -12.22 -4.44
C ASP A 265 2.80 -12.52 -5.74
N GLU A 266 4.13 -12.41 -5.75
CA GLU A 266 5.02 -12.76 -6.87
C GLU A 266 5.06 -14.26 -7.19
N ILE A 267 4.71 -15.10 -6.24
CA ILE A 267 4.56 -16.56 -6.42
C ILE A 267 3.09 -17.02 -6.30
N GLY A 268 2.16 -16.06 -6.29
CA GLY A 268 0.75 -16.33 -6.26
C GLY A 268 0.23 -16.91 -4.94
N ILE A 269 0.86 -16.63 -3.79
CA ILE A 269 0.32 -17.05 -2.49
C ILE A 269 -1.12 -16.56 -2.35
N ARG A 270 -2.01 -17.50 -2.03
CA ARG A 270 -3.43 -17.20 -1.89
C ARG A 270 -3.76 -16.70 -0.48
N TYR A 271 -4.65 -15.70 -0.39
CA TYR A 271 -5.27 -15.30 0.88
C TYR A 271 -5.96 -16.52 1.52
N LYS A 272 -5.62 -16.82 2.78
CA LYS A 272 -6.17 -17.96 3.52
C LYS A 272 -7.29 -17.51 4.42
N GLU A 273 -8.50 -17.93 4.10
CA GLU A 273 -9.68 -17.64 4.92
C GLU A 273 -9.76 -18.55 6.16
N GLY A 274 -10.57 -18.12 7.14
CA GLY A 274 -10.90 -18.93 8.31
C GLY A 274 -9.80 -19.06 9.35
N LEU A 275 -8.71 -18.30 9.25
CA LEU A 275 -7.66 -18.30 10.28
C LEU A 275 -8.13 -17.61 11.56
N PRO A 276 -7.64 -18.04 12.74
CA PRO A 276 -7.95 -17.38 14.01
C PRO A 276 -7.32 -15.98 14.06
N ASP A 277 -7.97 -15.09 14.79
CA ASP A 277 -7.39 -13.80 15.15
C ASP A 277 -6.46 -13.97 16.35
N VAL A 278 -5.18 -14.17 16.09
CA VAL A 278 -4.17 -14.47 17.12
C VAL A 278 -3.77 -13.22 17.91
N GLU A 279 -3.90 -12.04 17.30
CA GLU A 279 -3.41 -10.76 17.86
C GLU A 279 -4.50 -9.83 18.36
N GLY A 280 -5.77 -10.22 18.29
CA GLY A 280 -6.84 -9.25 18.44
C GLY A 280 -6.87 -8.20 17.34
N SER A 281 -6.35 -8.55 16.17
CA SER A 281 -6.20 -7.65 15.02
C SER A 281 -7.40 -7.66 14.07
N CYS A 282 -8.50 -8.29 14.44
CA CYS A 282 -9.76 -8.22 13.72
C CYS A 282 -10.27 -6.78 13.64
N VAL A 283 -10.57 -6.36 12.42
CA VAL A 283 -11.33 -5.15 12.16
C VAL A 283 -12.78 -5.51 11.85
N LYS A 284 -13.71 -4.57 11.93
CA LYS A 284 -15.16 -4.80 11.72
C LYS A 284 -15.47 -5.57 10.42
N SER A 285 -14.62 -5.49 9.41
CA SER A 285 -14.80 -6.07 8.08
C SER A 285 -14.12 -7.42 7.89
N GLY A 286 -13.38 -7.94 8.86
CA GLY A 286 -12.74 -9.25 8.76
C GLY A 286 -11.39 -9.38 9.44
N ASN A 287 -10.86 -10.60 9.40
CA ASN A 287 -9.58 -10.98 9.98
C ASN A 287 -8.46 -10.77 8.96
N ARG A 288 -7.36 -10.12 9.37
CA ARG A 288 -6.19 -9.84 8.53
C ARG A 288 -5.21 -11.02 8.43
N ALA A 289 -5.34 -12.04 9.27
CA ALA A 289 -4.40 -13.17 9.37
C ALA A 289 -4.17 -13.87 8.02
N GLY A 290 -5.20 -13.96 7.17
CA GLY A 290 -5.10 -14.62 5.86
C GLY A 290 -4.10 -14.01 4.89
N ALA A 291 -3.75 -12.73 5.04
CA ALA A 291 -2.71 -12.05 4.27
C ALA A 291 -1.31 -12.21 4.89
N ARG A 292 -1.21 -12.64 6.16
CA ARG A 292 0.02 -12.65 6.97
C ARG A 292 0.67 -14.03 7.13
N THR A 293 0.21 -15.01 6.36
CA THR A 293 0.75 -16.38 6.38
C THR A 293 2.24 -16.38 5.99
N PRO A 294 3.03 -17.36 6.51
CA PRO A 294 4.46 -17.47 6.20
C PRO A 294 4.76 -17.49 4.71
N MET A 295 5.91 -16.93 4.32
CA MET A 295 6.43 -17.05 2.95
C MET A 295 6.77 -18.51 2.63
N LEU A 296 6.51 -18.92 1.39
CA LEU A 296 6.77 -20.28 0.91
C LEU A 296 8.05 -20.28 0.07
N TRP A 297 9.17 -20.75 0.65
CA TRP A 297 10.46 -20.73 -0.02
C TRP A 297 10.73 -22.02 -0.84
N ASP A 298 10.44 -23.17 -0.25
CA ASP A 298 10.70 -24.48 -0.85
C ASP A 298 9.77 -25.58 -0.28
N THR A 299 10.11 -26.85 -0.48
CA THR A 299 9.34 -28.02 0.01
C THR A 299 9.87 -28.57 1.34
N SER A 300 10.84 -27.92 1.97
CA SER A 300 11.36 -28.33 3.27
C SER A 300 10.39 -28.00 4.41
N ARG A 301 10.75 -28.34 5.63
CA ARG A 301 9.92 -28.10 6.82
C ARG A 301 9.47 -26.62 6.88
N ASN A 302 8.20 -26.42 7.18
CA ASN A 302 7.57 -25.10 7.21
C ASN A 302 7.79 -24.31 5.91
N ALA A 303 7.90 -24.99 4.78
CA ALA A 303 8.18 -24.39 3.47
C ALA A 303 9.47 -23.53 3.46
N GLY A 304 10.49 -23.91 4.21
CA GLY A 304 11.74 -23.16 4.34
C GLY A 304 11.64 -21.86 5.14
N PHE A 305 10.48 -21.53 5.69
CA PHE A 305 10.27 -20.30 6.47
C PHE A 305 10.91 -20.38 7.84
N SER A 306 10.84 -21.52 8.52
CA SER A 306 11.34 -21.71 9.87
C SER A 306 11.74 -23.16 10.15
N THR A 307 12.78 -23.37 10.93
CA THR A 307 13.20 -24.68 11.45
C THR A 307 12.47 -25.08 12.74
N ALA A 308 11.66 -24.19 13.32
CA ALA A 308 10.89 -24.46 14.52
C ALA A 308 9.86 -25.58 14.31
N PRO A 309 9.34 -26.22 15.39
CA PRO A 309 8.16 -27.08 15.29
C PRO A 309 6.97 -26.37 14.64
N ASP A 310 6.18 -27.07 13.84
CA ASP A 310 5.02 -26.50 13.11
C ASP A 310 4.02 -25.85 14.07
N SER A 311 3.90 -26.37 15.29
CA SER A 311 3.07 -25.83 16.36
C SER A 311 3.55 -24.46 16.92
N CYS A 312 4.80 -24.07 16.61
CA CYS A 312 5.38 -22.79 17.01
C CYS A 312 5.22 -21.70 15.95
N LEU A 313 4.66 -22.03 14.78
CA LEU A 313 4.36 -21.00 13.78
C LEU A 313 3.24 -20.10 14.29
N TYR A 314 3.46 -18.80 14.20
CA TYR A 314 2.47 -17.78 14.56
C TYR A 314 1.16 -17.93 13.76
N LEU A 315 1.26 -18.18 12.45
CA LEU A 315 0.17 -18.55 11.57
C LEU A 315 0.57 -19.78 10.75
N PRO A 316 -0.38 -20.64 10.36
CA PRO A 316 -0.08 -21.80 9.51
C PRO A 316 0.27 -21.37 8.09
N LEU A 317 0.94 -22.25 7.36
CA LEU A 317 1.20 -22.07 5.92
C LEU A 317 -0.11 -21.87 5.16
N SER A 318 -0.09 -20.99 4.14
CA SER A 318 -1.24 -20.78 3.26
C SER A 318 -1.54 -21.99 2.39
N SER A 319 -0.50 -22.64 1.88
CA SER A 319 -0.55 -23.86 1.05
C SER A 319 0.61 -24.79 1.39
N ASN A 320 0.47 -26.05 1.07
CA ASN A 320 1.52 -27.08 1.11
C ASN A 320 1.42 -27.98 -0.13
N ASP A 321 1.17 -27.40 -1.30
CA ASP A 321 0.99 -28.11 -2.58
C ASP A 321 2.31 -28.49 -3.26
N GLY A 322 3.45 -28.07 -2.71
CA GLY A 322 4.77 -28.29 -3.27
C GLY A 322 5.08 -27.53 -4.57
N LYS A 323 4.12 -26.73 -5.07
CA LYS A 323 4.23 -25.97 -6.32
C LYS A 323 4.29 -24.47 -6.11
N THR A 324 3.46 -23.95 -5.20
CA THR A 324 3.42 -22.53 -4.86
C THR A 324 4.55 -22.21 -3.88
N ASN A 325 5.79 -22.13 -4.35
CA ASN A 325 6.94 -21.73 -3.58
C ASN A 325 8.06 -21.18 -4.49
N VAL A 326 8.98 -20.43 -3.90
CA VAL A 326 10.04 -19.72 -4.66
C VAL A 326 10.91 -20.70 -5.45
N ALA A 327 11.28 -21.86 -4.90
CA ALA A 327 12.15 -22.83 -5.56
C ALA A 327 11.47 -23.42 -6.81
N ALA A 328 10.22 -23.87 -6.68
CA ALA A 328 9.44 -24.45 -7.79
C ALA A 328 9.16 -23.37 -8.87
N GLU A 329 8.69 -22.21 -8.48
CA GLU A 329 8.40 -21.09 -9.40
C GLU A 329 9.68 -20.60 -10.13
N SER A 330 10.84 -20.60 -9.46
CA SER A 330 12.11 -20.22 -10.09
C SER A 330 12.57 -21.22 -11.14
N ALA A 331 12.28 -22.51 -10.96
CA ALA A 331 12.65 -23.57 -11.88
C ALA A 331 11.74 -23.63 -13.12
N ASP A 332 10.48 -23.21 -13.01
CA ASP A 332 9.52 -23.22 -14.12
C ASP A 332 9.58 -21.89 -14.88
N LYS A 333 10.12 -21.92 -16.12
CA LYS A 333 10.22 -20.73 -17.00
C LYS A 333 8.86 -20.09 -17.34
N THR A 334 7.78 -20.83 -17.17
CA THR A 334 6.41 -20.35 -17.46
C THR A 334 5.67 -19.90 -16.21
N SER A 335 6.31 -19.88 -15.05
CA SER A 335 5.73 -19.50 -13.77
C SER A 335 5.35 -18.03 -13.68
N LEU A 336 4.50 -17.70 -12.70
CA LEU A 336 4.16 -16.31 -12.39
C LEU A 336 5.41 -15.49 -11.99
N LEU A 337 6.29 -16.07 -11.17
CA LEU A 337 7.51 -15.42 -10.73
C LEU A 337 8.42 -15.04 -11.92
N ASN A 338 8.61 -15.95 -12.88
CA ASN A 338 9.45 -15.68 -14.05
C ASN A 338 8.77 -14.71 -15.03
N TYR A 339 7.44 -14.72 -15.11
CA TYR A 339 6.69 -13.70 -15.86
C TYR A 339 6.89 -12.30 -15.25
N ILE A 340 6.78 -12.18 -13.92
CA ILE A 340 7.00 -10.90 -13.22
C ILE A 340 8.45 -10.42 -13.37
N LYS A 341 9.45 -11.31 -13.25
CA LYS A 341 10.86 -10.96 -13.52
C LYS A 341 11.04 -10.40 -14.94
N THR A 342 10.35 -10.98 -15.91
CA THR A 342 10.38 -10.49 -17.29
C THR A 342 9.73 -9.12 -17.42
N LEU A 343 8.58 -8.90 -16.79
CA LEU A 343 7.92 -7.58 -16.75
C LEU A 343 8.79 -6.51 -16.08
N LEU A 344 9.48 -6.84 -15.00
CA LEU A 344 10.40 -5.93 -14.31
C LEU A 344 11.61 -5.60 -15.19
N SER A 345 12.14 -6.60 -15.92
CA SER A 345 13.19 -6.36 -16.91
C SER A 345 12.72 -5.43 -18.03
N ILE A 346 11.52 -5.63 -18.55
CA ILE A 346 10.91 -4.75 -19.56
C ILE A 346 10.75 -3.35 -18.99
N ARG A 347 10.20 -3.22 -17.76
CA ARG A 347 10.03 -1.93 -17.11
C ARG A 347 11.33 -1.14 -16.97
N ASN A 348 12.42 -1.82 -16.66
CA ASN A 348 13.74 -1.19 -16.51
C ASN A 348 14.42 -0.83 -17.85
N ASN A 349 14.05 -1.49 -18.93
CA ASN A 349 14.67 -1.29 -20.23
C ASN A 349 13.92 -0.33 -21.16
N TYR A 350 12.64 -0.03 -20.87
CA TYR A 350 11.83 0.87 -21.67
C TYR A 350 11.55 2.18 -20.92
N TYR A 351 12.07 3.30 -21.44
CA TYR A 351 11.81 4.63 -20.87
C TYR A 351 10.33 4.99 -20.80
N ALA A 352 9.50 4.43 -21.70
CA ALA A 352 8.05 4.64 -21.64
C ALA A 352 7.41 4.09 -20.37
N LEU A 353 8.04 3.14 -19.65
CA LEU A 353 7.56 2.60 -18.38
C LEU A 353 8.17 3.26 -17.15
N ASP A 354 9.02 4.28 -17.33
CA ASP A 354 9.50 5.10 -16.23
C ASP A 354 8.31 5.71 -15.46
N ILE A 355 8.48 5.88 -14.14
CA ILE A 355 7.42 6.40 -13.26
C ILE A 355 7.00 7.82 -13.58
N LYS A 356 7.85 8.61 -14.24
CA LYS A 356 7.56 9.98 -14.69
C LYS A 356 7.13 10.06 -16.15
N SER A 357 7.10 8.95 -16.88
CA SER A 357 6.62 8.90 -18.26
C SER A 357 5.10 9.02 -18.33
N GLY A 358 4.62 9.66 -19.39
CA GLY A 358 3.19 9.92 -19.59
C GLY A 358 2.36 8.66 -19.74
N VAL A 359 1.08 8.76 -19.38
CA VAL A 359 0.06 7.75 -19.60
C VAL A 359 -1.16 8.38 -20.26
N ASP A 360 -1.68 7.73 -21.28
CA ASP A 360 -2.94 8.10 -21.95
C ASP A 360 -3.87 6.89 -21.97
N TYR A 361 -4.93 6.94 -21.17
CA TYR A 361 -5.94 5.89 -21.08
C TYR A 361 -6.96 6.06 -22.19
N MET A 362 -7.04 5.08 -23.08
CA MET A 362 -8.00 5.04 -24.17
C MET A 362 -9.36 4.51 -23.66
N VAL A 363 -10.02 5.29 -22.82
CA VAL A 363 -11.33 4.95 -22.26
C VAL A 363 -12.41 5.44 -23.24
N LYS A 364 -13.14 4.50 -23.86
CA LYS A 364 -14.39 4.81 -24.56
C LYS A 364 -15.53 4.54 -23.61
N ASP A 365 -16.46 5.51 -23.52
CA ASP A 365 -17.73 5.48 -22.80
C ASP A 365 -18.14 4.12 -22.26
N SER A 366 -18.35 3.96 -20.97
CA SER A 366 -18.88 2.77 -20.30
C SER A 366 -18.25 1.38 -20.61
N ALA A 367 -17.40 1.23 -21.60
CA ALA A 367 -16.74 -0.05 -21.90
C ALA A 367 -15.61 -0.31 -20.90
N ALA A 368 -15.96 -0.97 -19.80
CA ALA A 368 -15.00 -1.31 -18.76
C ALA A 368 -13.88 -2.24 -19.27
N TYR A 369 -14.12 -3.03 -20.31
CA TYR A 369 -13.22 -4.06 -20.84
C TYR A 369 -13.08 -4.04 -22.36
N PRO A 370 -11.87 -4.22 -22.90
CA PRO A 370 -10.57 -4.22 -22.20
C PRO A 370 -10.13 -2.80 -21.84
N LEU A 371 -9.26 -2.64 -20.85
CA LEU A 371 -8.54 -1.40 -20.63
C LEU A 371 -7.34 -1.34 -21.57
N CYS A 372 -7.24 -0.23 -22.33
CA CYS A 372 -6.14 0.06 -23.23
C CYS A 372 -5.53 1.41 -22.86
N TYR A 373 -4.22 1.51 -22.88
CA TYR A 373 -3.51 2.77 -22.63
C TYR A 373 -2.15 2.80 -23.29
N ILE A 374 -1.67 4.00 -23.52
CA ILE A 374 -0.36 4.26 -24.09
C ILE A 374 0.54 4.87 -23.02
N ARG A 375 1.74 4.33 -22.88
CA ARG A 375 2.83 4.94 -22.12
C ARG A 375 3.77 5.62 -23.10
N THR A 376 4.14 6.87 -22.79
CA THR A 376 4.99 7.67 -23.68
C THR A 376 6.14 8.27 -22.89
N SER A 377 7.38 8.01 -23.31
CA SER A 377 8.58 8.58 -22.71
C SER A 377 8.89 9.99 -23.23
N PHE A 378 9.72 10.71 -22.49
CA PHE A 378 10.33 11.97 -22.94
C PHE A 378 11.17 11.81 -24.23
N LYS A 379 11.65 10.59 -24.53
CA LYS A 379 12.36 10.22 -25.77
C LYS A 379 11.41 9.84 -26.91
N LYS A 380 10.11 10.03 -26.74
CA LYS A 380 9.04 9.66 -27.70
C LYS A 380 8.90 8.15 -27.96
N GLU A 381 9.52 7.30 -27.15
CA GLU A 381 9.24 5.87 -27.14
C GLU A 381 7.81 5.64 -26.66
N ARG A 382 7.06 4.78 -27.32
CA ARG A 382 5.65 4.54 -27.06
C ARG A 382 5.37 3.05 -26.89
N LEU A 383 4.70 2.72 -25.81
CA LEU A 383 4.19 1.37 -25.55
C LEU A 383 2.68 1.40 -25.44
N LEU A 384 2.03 0.49 -26.14
CA LEU A 384 0.59 0.25 -26.03
C LEU A 384 0.37 -0.97 -25.14
N ILE A 385 -0.40 -0.79 -24.10
CA ILE A 385 -0.74 -1.83 -23.13
C ILE A 385 -2.24 -2.15 -23.23
N ILE A 386 -2.56 -3.43 -23.26
CA ILE A 386 -3.93 -3.95 -23.32
C ILE A 386 -4.12 -4.96 -22.22
N VAL A 387 -5.17 -4.80 -21.39
CA VAL A 387 -5.51 -5.74 -20.31
C VAL A 387 -6.99 -6.09 -20.35
N ASN A 388 -7.30 -7.37 -20.43
CA ASN A 388 -8.66 -7.89 -20.35
C ASN A 388 -8.76 -8.96 -19.24
N PRO A 389 -9.05 -8.57 -18.00
CA PRO A 389 -9.25 -9.55 -16.93
C PRO A 389 -10.58 -10.29 -17.03
N SER A 390 -11.53 -9.84 -17.89
CA SER A 390 -12.84 -10.48 -18.02
C SER A 390 -12.76 -11.86 -18.69
N GLY A 391 -13.70 -12.73 -18.35
CA GLY A 391 -13.86 -14.04 -18.97
C GLY A 391 -14.48 -14.02 -20.38
N GLU A 392 -14.60 -12.83 -20.98
CA GLU A 392 -15.21 -12.67 -22.30
C GLU A 392 -14.22 -12.09 -23.32
N LYS A 393 -14.37 -12.58 -24.56
CA LYS A 393 -13.66 -11.98 -25.70
C LYS A 393 -14.22 -10.60 -26.00
N ARG A 394 -13.36 -9.61 -26.19
CA ARG A 394 -13.71 -8.22 -26.51
C ARG A 394 -13.09 -7.80 -27.83
N THR A 395 -13.82 -6.98 -28.58
CA THR A 395 -13.27 -6.35 -29.79
C THR A 395 -13.43 -4.83 -29.66
N VAL A 396 -12.33 -4.12 -29.79
CA VAL A 396 -12.28 -2.66 -29.67
C VAL A 396 -11.42 -2.06 -30.76
N SER A 397 -11.65 -0.80 -31.09
CA SER A 397 -10.84 -0.04 -32.04
C SER A 397 -10.63 1.38 -31.52
N TYR A 398 -9.43 1.87 -31.66
CA TYR A 398 -9.02 3.19 -31.23
C TYR A 398 -8.31 3.92 -32.36
N ASP A 399 -8.48 5.22 -32.41
CA ASP A 399 -7.62 6.07 -33.24
C ASP A 399 -6.30 6.34 -32.48
N VAL A 400 -5.20 5.89 -33.04
CA VAL A 400 -3.86 6.02 -32.43
C VAL A 400 -2.97 6.70 -33.45
N PRO A 401 -2.77 8.02 -33.34
CA PRO A 401 -1.98 8.77 -34.30
C PRO A 401 -0.55 8.23 -34.40
N ASN A 402 -0.03 8.23 -35.64
CA ASN A 402 1.35 7.86 -35.95
C ASN A 402 1.72 6.40 -35.59
N VAL A 403 0.78 5.47 -35.72
CA VAL A 403 1.03 4.02 -35.56
C VAL A 403 1.04 3.36 -36.93
N SER A 404 2.20 2.80 -37.32
CA SER A 404 2.38 2.03 -38.53
C SER A 404 2.55 0.53 -38.29
N SER A 405 2.97 0.15 -37.09
CA SER A 405 3.16 -1.24 -36.67
C SER A 405 2.92 -1.43 -35.16
N CYS A 406 2.67 -2.66 -34.77
CA CYS A 406 2.61 -3.07 -33.36
C CYS A 406 3.49 -4.32 -33.19
N LYS A 407 4.63 -4.16 -32.55
CA LYS A 407 5.55 -5.25 -32.25
C LYS A 407 5.27 -5.78 -30.84
N LEU A 408 4.87 -7.04 -30.72
CA LEU A 408 4.66 -7.67 -29.41
C LEU A 408 5.97 -7.75 -28.63
N ILE A 409 5.97 -7.23 -27.42
CA ILE A 409 7.08 -7.36 -26.46
C ILE A 409 6.83 -8.55 -25.52
N ILE A 410 5.66 -8.58 -24.87
CA ILE A 410 5.24 -9.67 -23.98
C ILE A 410 3.72 -9.78 -23.98
N GLY A 411 3.21 -10.96 -23.68
CA GLY A 411 1.78 -11.19 -23.44
C GLY A 411 1.54 -12.37 -22.54
N CYS A 412 0.36 -12.42 -21.90
CA CYS A 412 -0.14 -13.55 -21.15
C CYS A 412 -1.56 -13.93 -21.60
N GLY A 413 -1.97 -15.14 -21.27
CA GLY A 413 -3.20 -15.72 -21.78
C GLY A 413 -3.12 -16.02 -23.28
N SER A 414 -4.24 -15.98 -23.99
CA SER A 414 -4.28 -16.24 -25.43
C SER A 414 -3.85 -15.02 -26.24
N LYS A 415 -3.29 -15.28 -27.44
CA LYS A 415 -2.77 -14.24 -28.34
C LYS A 415 -3.83 -13.22 -28.74
N ILE A 416 -3.55 -11.94 -28.51
CA ILE A 416 -4.36 -10.80 -28.97
C ILE A 416 -4.13 -10.62 -30.47
N LYS A 417 -5.22 -10.48 -31.24
CA LYS A 417 -5.15 -10.16 -32.66
C LYS A 417 -5.18 -8.63 -32.82
N VAL A 418 -4.21 -8.11 -33.56
CA VAL A 418 -4.08 -6.66 -33.83
C VAL A 418 -4.27 -6.44 -35.33
N GLY A 419 -5.10 -5.46 -35.67
CA GLY A 419 -5.25 -4.94 -37.05
C GLY A 419 -5.00 -3.45 -37.06
N ILE A 420 -4.26 -2.96 -38.07
CA ILE A 420 -3.98 -1.54 -38.26
C ILE A 420 -4.53 -1.14 -39.65
N LYS A 421 -5.35 -0.08 -39.63
CA LYS A 421 -5.85 0.53 -40.87
C LYS A 421 -5.78 2.05 -40.73
N GLN A 422 -4.88 2.68 -41.46
CA GLN A 422 -4.53 4.10 -41.28
C GLN A 422 -4.12 4.39 -39.80
N SER A 423 -4.77 5.35 -39.13
CA SER A 423 -4.57 5.64 -37.72
C SER A 423 -5.39 4.76 -36.77
N THR A 424 -6.29 3.92 -37.28
CA THR A 424 -7.13 3.08 -36.43
C THR A 424 -6.48 1.75 -36.15
N VAL A 425 -6.29 1.47 -34.86
CA VAL A 425 -5.80 0.17 -34.35
C VAL A 425 -6.97 -0.59 -33.76
N SER A 426 -7.22 -1.81 -34.26
CA SER A 426 -8.29 -2.69 -33.80
C SER A 426 -7.70 -3.90 -33.08
N PHE A 427 -8.34 -4.32 -32.00
CA PHE A 427 -7.93 -5.45 -31.18
C PHE A 427 -9.07 -6.45 -31.02
N THR A 428 -8.76 -7.74 -31.21
CA THR A 428 -9.60 -8.83 -30.70
C THR A 428 -8.86 -9.46 -29.52
N VAL A 429 -9.35 -9.16 -28.32
CA VAL A 429 -8.72 -9.47 -27.05
C VAL A 429 -9.43 -10.68 -26.42
N PRO A 430 -8.75 -11.84 -26.28
CA PRO A 430 -9.32 -13.01 -25.66
C PRO A 430 -9.66 -12.82 -24.18
N PRO A 431 -10.45 -13.74 -23.58
CA PRO A 431 -10.65 -13.77 -22.13
C PRO A 431 -9.31 -13.84 -21.38
N VAL A 432 -9.25 -13.19 -20.24
CA VAL A 432 -8.11 -13.24 -19.29
C VAL A 432 -6.77 -13.16 -20.03
N SER A 433 -6.52 -12.04 -20.68
CA SER A 433 -5.29 -11.82 -21.47
C SER A 433 -4.80 -10.40 -21.37
N ALA A 434 -3.48 -10.25 -21.49
CA ALA A 434 -2.84 -8.95 -21.58
C ALA A 434 -1.67 -8.99 -22.56
N ALA A 435 -1.28 -7.81 -23.07
CA ALA A 435 -0.09 -7.67 -23.89
C ALA A 435 0.49 -6.25 -23.83
N ILE A 436 1.79 -6.15 -24.07
CA ILE A 436 2.54 -4.92 -24.25
C ILE A 436 3.10 -4.93 -25.68
N TYR A 437 2.84 -3.87 -26.41
CA TYR A 437 3.33 -3.67 -27.77
C TYR A 437 4.19 -2.39 -27.87
N GLU A 438 5.27 -2.46 -28.60
CA GLU A 438 5.99 -1.28 -29.10
C GLU A 438 5.25 -0.74 -30.34
N ILE A 439 4.97 0.59 -30.38
CA ILE A 439 4.18 1.25 -31.44
C ILE A 439 4.85 2.51 -31.98
#